data_f96e7ac870f91aa95557d76737ef389b
#
_entry.id   f96e7ac870f91aa95557d76737ef389b
#
_cell.length_a   1.000
_cell.length_b   1.000
_cell.length_c   1.000
_cell.angle_alpha   90.00
_cell.angle_beta   90.00
_cell.angle_gamma   90.00
#
_symmetry.space_group_name_H-M   'P 1'
#
loop_
_entity.id
_entity.type
_entity.pdbx_description
1 polymer ?
#
loop_
_entity_poly.entity_id
_entity_poly.type
_entity_poly.pdbx_seq_one_letter_code
_entity_poly.pdbx_strand_id
1 'polypeptide(L)'
;LQDHQNVWQHIWDETDVTIEGDPEAQQGIRFNIFQLSQSYRGDDPRLNIGPKGFTGEKYGGNTQWNTELCCVPFFLLSSPKETAKNLLLYRYNQLSKALDNARKLGFKDGAALYPMVTFNGDECHNEWEITFEEIHRNNIIVHETVQYVTMTGHTDFIARYGLEIMIAISRFWAQRVSFSQPKQKYVILGVTGPNE
;
A
#
# COMPACT_ATOMS: atom_id res chain seq x y z
N LEU A 1 -27.96 15.57 -8.99
CA LEU A 1 -27.11 15.66 -10.18
C LEU A 1 -26.07 16.78 -10.04
N GLN A 2 -26.50 18.00 -9.66
CA GLN A 2 -25.59 19.15 -9.52
C GLN A 2 -24.47 18.88 -8.50
N ASP A 3 -24.79 18.32 -7.33
CA ASP A 3 -23.81 18.01 -6.31
C ASP A 3 -22.75 17.01 -6.81
N HIS A 4 -23.19 16.00 -7.56
CA HIS A 4 -22.30 15.03 -8.19
C HIS A 4 -21.37 15.69 -9.22
N GLN A 5 -21.88 16.58 -10.04
CA GLN A 5 -21.08 17.33 -11.01
C GLN A 5 -20.05 18.22 -10.31
N ASN A 6 -20.45 18.91 -9.24
CA ASN A 6 -19.55 19.79 -8.47
C ASN A 6 -18.39 19.01 -7.85
N VAL A 7 -18.67 17.81 -7.30
CA VAL A 7 -17.60 16.95 -6.73
C VAL A 7 -16.62 16.52 -7.83
N TRP A 8 -17.10 16.06 -8.98
CA TRP A 8 -16.23 15.67 -10.08
C TRP A 8 -15.47 16.83 -10.69
N GLN A 9 -16.09 18.02 -10.78
CA GLN A 9 -15.40 19.22 -11.25
C GLN A 9 -14.21 19.54 -10.34
N HIS A 10 -14.40 19.49 -9.02
CA HIS A 10 -13.32 19.72 -8.06
C HIS A 10 -12.17 18.69 -8.21
N ILE A 11 -12.51 17.41 -8.37
CA ILE A 11 -11.51 16.38 -8.63
C ILE A 11 -10.70 16.68 -9.89
N TRP A 12 -11.39 17.03 -10.99
CA TRP A 12 -10.73 17.35 -12.25
C TRP A 12 -9.87 18.62 -12.16
N ASP A 13 -10.32 19.63 -11.45
CA ASP A 13 -9.55 20.88 -11.25
C ASP A 13 -8.22 20.62 -10.54
N GLU A 14 -8.15 19.58 -9.70
CA GLU A 14 -6.93 19.22 -8.96
C GLU A 14 -6.05 18.17 -9.69
N THR A 15 -6.65 17.29 -10.49
CA THR A 15 -5.95 16.09 -10.99
C THR A 15 -5.74 16.06 -12.50
N ASP A 16 -6.42 16.93 -13.26
CA ASP A 16 -6.35 16.85 -14.73
C ASP A 16 -4.94 17.19 -15.25
N VAL A 17 -4.58 16.47 -16.29
CA VAL A 17 -3.31 16.65 -17.00
C VAL A 17 -3.62 16.90 -18.47
N THR A 18 -3.04 17.94 -19.06
CA THR A 18 -3.19 18.25 -20.48
C THR A 18 -2.02 17.69 -21.28
N ILE A 19 -2.34 16.87 -22.28
CA ILE A 19 -1.38 16.32 -23.25
C ILE A 19 -1.72 16.91 -24.61
N GLU A 20 -0.80 17.69 -25.18
CA GLU A 20 -0.98 18.29 -26.50
C GLU A 20 -0.41 17.36 -27.59
N GLY A 21 -1.12 17.28 -28.73
CA GLY A 21 -0.68 16.54 -29.90
C GLY A 21 -0.98 15.05 -29.89
N ASP A 22 -1.48 14.46 -28.78
CA ASP A 22 -1.87 13.05 -28.69
C ASP A 22 -3.21 12.87 -27.99
N PRO A 23 -4.32 12.86 -28.75
CA PRO A 23 -5.66 12.67 -28.18
C PRO A 23 -5.87 11.31 -27.50
N GLU A 24 -5.21 10.25 -27.97
CA GLU A 24 -5.34 8.91 -27.40
C GLU A 24 -4.65 8.84 -26.03
N ALA A 25 -3.45 9.40 -25.92
CA ALA A 25 -2.76 9.53 -24.63
C ALA A 25 -3.55 10.40 -23.64
N GLN A 26 -4.12 11.52 -24.12
CA GLN A 26 -5.00 12.39 -23.32
C GLN A 26 -6.22 11.64 -22.78
N GLN A 27 -6.88 10.84 -23.61
CA GLN A 27 -8.02 10.03 -23.17
C GLN A 27 -7.57 8.96 -22.18
N GLY A 28 -6.47 8.29 -22.44
CA GLY A 28 -5.92 7.24 -21.58
C GLY A 28 -5.57 7.72 -20.18
N ILE A 29 -4.89 8.86 -20.05
CA ILE A 29 -4.53 9.41 -18.72
C ILE A 29 -5.78 9.84 -17.94
N ARG A 30 -6.74 10.50 -18.58
CA ARG A 30 -8.01 10.88 -17.94
C ARG A 30 -8.82 9.67 -17.50
N PHE A 31 -8.84 8.61 -18.29
CA PHE A 31 -9.50 7.37 -17.91
C PHE A 31 -8.86 6.76 -16.65
N ASN A 32 -7.54 6.72 -16.55
CA ASN A 32 -6.84 6.21 -15.39
C ASN A 32 -7.07 7.08 -14.13
N ILE A 33 -7.03 8.41 -14.27
CA ILE A 33 -7.37 9.34 -13.19
C ILE A 33 -8.80 9.09 -12.70
N PHE A 34 -9.75 8.96 -13.61
CA PHE A 34 -11.14 8.64 -13.28
C PHE A 34 -11.26 7.33 -12.50
N GLN A 35 -10.60 6.26 -12.96
CA GLN A 35 -10.64 4.95 -12.31
C GLN A 35 -10.08 4.98 -10.88
N LEU A 36 -8.98 5.67 -10.65
CA LEU A 36 -8.40 5.82 -9.32
C LEU A 36 -9.30 6.67 -8.41
N SER A 37 -9.75 7.83 -8.89
CA SER A 37 -10.57 8.76 -8.11
C SER A 37 -11.95 8.21 -7.74
N GLN A 38 -12.55 7.36 -8.58
CA GLN A 38 -13.82 6.70 -8.24
C GLN A 38 -13.65 5.56 -7.24
N SER A 39 -12.45 4.96 -7.18
CA SER A 39 -12.20 3.78 -6.33
C SER A 39 -11.98 4.14 -4.87
N TYR A 40 -11.48 5.34 -4.58
CA TYR A 40 -11.13 5.75 -3.23
C TYR A 40 -11.25 7.26 -3.05
N ARG A 41 -11.88 7.69 -1.97
CA ARG A 41 -12.11 9.11 -1.65
C ARG A 41 -11.28 9.63 -0.49
N GLY A 42 -10.69 8.76 0.28
CA GLY A 42 -9.87 9.14 1.42
C GLY A 42 -10.62 9.54 2.69
N ASP A 43 -11.93 9.30 2.75
CA ASP A 43 -12.77 9.74 3.86
C ASP A 43 -12.70 8.81 5.08
N ASP A 44 -12.29 7.56 4.90
CA ASP A 44 -12.32 6.54 5.94
C ASP A 44 -11.05 5.68 5.98
N PRO A 45 -10.26 5.73 7.06
CA PRO A 45 -9.04 4.95 7.20
C PRO A 45 -9.27 3.44 7.40
N ARG A 46 -10.51 2.97 7.43
CA ARG A 46 -10.86 1.55 7.44
C ARG A 46 -10.97 0.95 6.05
N LEU A 47 -11.02 1.79 5.02
CA LEU A 47 -11.17 1.40 3.62
C LEU A 47 -9.83 1.44 2.88
N ASN A 48 -9.73 0.61 1.84
CA ASN A 48 -8.59 0.57 0.94
C ASN A 48 -9.05 0.27 -0.48
N ILE A 49 -8.12 0.13 -1.40
CA ILE A 49 -8.36 -0.03 -2.84
C ILE A 49 -8.12 -1.49 -3.22
N GLY A 50 -9.10 -2.09 -3.88
CA GLY A 50 -8.94 -3.40 -4.48
C GLY A 50 -8.13 -3.34 -5.79
N PRO A 51 -7.45 -4.44 -6.18
CA PRO A 51 -6.51 -4.43 -7.32
C PRO A 51 -7.16 -4.16 -8.68
N LYS A 52 -8.47 -4.31 -8.79
CA LYS A 52 -9.25 -3.97 -10.00
C LYS A 52 -10.13 -2.75 -9.79
N GLY A 53 -9.92 -2.00 -8.72
CA GLY A 53 -10.72 -0.83 -8.38
C GLY A 53 -12.19 -1.18 -8.13
N PHE A 54 -13.05 -0.22 -8.35
CA PHE A 54 -14.47 -0.31 -8.01
C PHE A 54 -15.26 -1.28 -8.91
N THR A 55 -14.85 -1.44 -10.15
CA THR A 55 -15.59 -2.22 -11.16
C THR A 55 -15.09 -3.64 -11.36
N GLY A 56 -14.01 -4.03 -10.69
CA GLY A 56 -13.37 -5.33 -10.87
C GLY A 56 -13.85 -6.38 -9.90
N GLU A 57 -14.51 -7.43 -10.39
CA GLU A 57 -14.92 -8.58 -9.58
C GLU A 57 -13.79 -9.59 -9.36
N LYS A 58 -12.83 -9.63 -10.26
CA LYS A 58 -11.66 -10.51 -10.14
C LYS A 58 -10.89 -10.12 -8.87
N TYR A 59 -10.49 -11.10 -8.08
CA TYR A 59 -9.89 -10.97 -6.75
C TYR A 59 -10.86 -10.60 -5.62
N GLY A 60 -12.18 -10.64 -5.84
CA GLY A 60 -13.19 -10.51 -4.79
C GLY A 60 -13.23 -9.17 -4.06
N GLY A 61 -12.62 -8.12 -4.61
CA GLY A 61 -12.61 -6.79 -3.98
C GLY A 61 -11.71 -6.66 -2.74
N ASN A 62 -10.85 -7.66 -2.47
CA ASN A 62 -9.91 -7.59 -1.36
C ASN A 62 -8.79 -6.57 -1.61
N THR A 63 -8.13 -6.16 -0.55
CA THR A 63 -6.93 -5.30 -0.61
C THR A 63 -5.70 -6.15 -0.86
N GLN A 64 -4.82 -5.68 -1.74
CA GLN A 64 -3.51 -6.26 -1.98
C GLN A 64 -2.39 -5.32 -1.54
N TRP A 65 -1.18 -5.86 -1.46
CA TRP A 65 0.03 -5.14 -1.02
C TRP A 65 0.45 -3.99 -1.95
N ASN A 66 0.07 -4.07 -3.22
CA ASN A 66 0.50 -3.10 -4.25
C ASN A 66 -0.25 -1.76 -4.21
N THR A 67 -1.28 -1.63 -3.38
CA THR A 67 -1.99 -0.35 -3.20
C THR A 67 -1.03 0.75 -2.77
N GLU A 68 -0.15 0.47 -1.83
CA GLU A 68 0.81 1.44 -1.34
C GLU A 68 1.74 1.88 -2.48
N LEU A 69 2.32 0.95 -3.23
CA LEU A 69 3.26 1.27 -4.31
C LEU A 69 2.61 1.98 -5.50
N CYS A 70 1.39 1.59 -5.87
CA CYS A 70 0.77 2.03 -7.12
C CYS A 70 -0.24 3.18 -6.93
N CYS A 71 -0.92 3.25 -5.79
CA CYS A 71 -2.00 4.20 -5.58
C CYS A 71 -1.63 5.35 -4.64
N VAL A 72 -0.88 5.09 -3.57
CA VAL A 72 -0.48 6.15 -2.62
C VAL A 72 0.26 7.29 -3.32
N PRO A 73 1.23 7.06 -4.23
CA PRO A 73 1.89 8.15 -4.94
C PRO A 73 0.94 9.04 -5.74
N PHE A 74 -0.06 8.45 -6.39
CA PHE A 74 -1.07 9.21 -7.12
C PHE A 74 -1.83 10.15 -6.19
N PHE A 75 -2.41 9.63 -5.10
CA PHE A 75 -3.18 10.43 -4.16
C PHE A 75 -2.31 11.44 -3.40
N LEU A 76 -1.06 11.12 -3.16
CA LEU A 76 -0.12 12.02 -2.50
C LEU A 76 0.19 13.27 -3.34
N LEU A 77 0.17 13.11 -4.68
CA LEU A 77 0.47 14.18 -5.63
C LEU A 77 -0.77 14.97 -6.10
N SER A 78 -1.95 14.32 -6.09
CA SER A 78 -3.13 14.84 -6.77
C SER A 78 -4.37 15.02 -5.88
N SER A 79 -4.24 14.82 -4.56
CA SER A 79 -5.38 14.86 -3.64
C SER A 79 -5.00 15.52 -2.32
N PRO A 80 -5.98 15.89 -1.48
CA PRO A 80 -5.69 16.32 -0.11
C PRO A 80 -4.83 15.29 0.64
N LYS A 81 -3.91 15.79 1.45
CA LYS A 81 -2.93 14.96 2.19
C LYS A 81 -3.59 13.85 3.03
N GLU A 82 -4.80 14.09 3.49
CA GLU A 82 -5.60 13.17 4.27
C GLU A 82 -5.95 11.90 3.50
N THR A 83 -6.09 11.97 2.19
CA THR A 83 -6.38 10.80 1.33
C THR A 83 -5.25 9.78 1.40
N ALA A 84 -4.02 10.19 1.13
CA ALA A 84 -2.84 9.31 1.27
C ALA A 84 -2.61 8.88 2.72
N LYS A 85 -2.81 9.80 3.69
CA LYS A 85 -2.71 9.49 5.12
C LYS A 85 -3.65 8.35 5.53
N ASN A 86 -4.89 8.37 5.07
CA ASN A 86 -5.87 7.35 5.42
C ASN A 86 -5.54 5.97 4.84
N LEU A 87 -4.92 5.90 3.66
CA LEU A 87 -4.38 4.64 3.13
C LEU A 87 -3.26 4.07 4.03
N LEU A 88 -2.39 4.92 4.57
CA LEU A 88 -1.34 4.49 5.50
C LEU A 88 -1.91 4.13 6.88
N LEU A 89 -2.92 4.87 7.36
CA LEU A 89 -3.63 4.54 8.60
C LEU A 89 -4.37 3.20 8.51
N TYR A 90 -4.87 2.81 7.34
CA TYR A 90 -5.41 1.48 7.13
C TYR A 90 -4.41 0.39 7.53
N ARG A 91 -3.15 0.53 7.13
CA ARG A 91 -2.09 -0.42 7.53
C ARG A 91 -1.76 -0.33 9.02
N TYR A 92 -1.69 0.87 9.58
CA TYR A 92 -1.49 1.03 11.02
C TYR A 92 -2.59 0.33 11.84
N ASN A 93 -3.84 0.50 11.45
CA ASN A 93 -4.99 -0.12 12.12
C ASN A 93 -4.95 -1.66 12.08
N GLN A 94 -4.17 -2.24 11.18
CA GLN A 94 -4.00 -3.69 11.03
C GLN A 94 -2.68 -4.22 11.60
N LEU A 95 -1.89 -3.39 12.29
CA LEU A 95 -0.59 -3.79 12.83
C LEU A 95 -0.71 -5.02 13.76
N SER A 96 -1.74 -5.09 14.61
CA SER A 96 -1.96 -6.25 15.48
C SER A 96 -2.12 -7.56 14.69
N LYS A 97 -2.80 -7.49 13.53
CA LYS A 97 -2.97 -8.64 12.63
C LYS A 97 -1.66 -9.00 11.94
N ALA A 98 -0.86 -8.02 11.54
CA ALA A 98 0.46 -8.25 10.97
C ALA A 98 1.43 -8.92 11.97
N LEU A 99 1.34 -8.57 13.26
CA LEU A 99 2.06 -9.25 14.34
C LEU A 99 1.60 -10.71 14.47
N ASP A 100 0.29 -10.96 14.43
CA ASP A 100 -0.28 -12.31 14.48
C ASP A 100 0.10 -13.16 13.27
N ASN A 101 0.11 -12.56 12.07
CA ASN A 101 0.54 -13.24 10.84
C ASN A 101 2.01 -13.69 10.95
N ALA A 102 2.90 -12.81 11.40
CA ALA A 102 4.30 -13.16 11.63
C ALA A 102 4.47 -14.26 12.69
N ARG A 103 3.72 -14.17 13.79
CA ARG A 103 3.76 -15.17 14.87
C ARG A 103 3.33 -16.55 14.41
N LYS A 104 2.30 -16.66 13.57
CA LYS A 104 1.85 -17.93 12.97
C LYS A 104 2.95 -18.60 12.14
N LEU A 105 3.85 -17.83 11.58
CA LEU A 105 5.01 -18.30 10.81
C LEU A 105 6.28 -18.52 11.66
N GLY A 106 6.17 -18.37 13.00
CA GLY A 106 7.27 -18.61 13.93
C GLY A 106 8.17 -17.42 14.25
N PHE A 107 7.88 -16.23 13.70
CA PHE A 107 8.57 -15.00 14.08
C PHE A 107 8.18 -14.54 15.48
N LYS A 108 9.11 -13.89 16.19
CA LYS A 108 8.99 -13.52 17.60
C LYS A 108 9.24 -12.03 17.82
N ASP A 109 9.25 -11.63 19.08
CA ASP A 109 9.70 -10.32 19.55
C ASP A 109 9.01 -9.11 18.90
N GLY A 110 7.75 -9.27 18.53
CA GLY A 110 6.97 -8.19 17.92
C GLY A 110 7.36 -7.93 16.45
N ALA A 111 7.82 -8.95 15.74
CA ALA A 111 7.94 -8.91 14.28
C ALA A 111 6.56 -8.84 13.63
N ALA A 112 6.42 -8.06 12.57
CA ALA A 112 5.19 -7.95 11.78
C ALA A 112 5.41 -8.40 10.34
N LEU A 113 4.44 -9.15 9.80
CA LEU A 113 4.33 -9.46 8.38
C LEU A 113 2.92 -9.10 7.90
N TYR A 114 2.82 -8.03 7.15
CA TYR A 114 1.55 -7.62 6.56
C TYR A 114 1.07 -8.63 5.52
N PRO A 115 -0.25 -8.83 5.41
CA PRO A 115 -0.80 -9.79 4.46
C PRO A 115 -0.55 -9.36 3.03
N MET A 116 -0.42 -10.34 2.13
CA MET A 116 -0.39 -10.12 0.69
C MET A 116 -1.78 -9.71 0.20
N VAL A 117 -2.79 -10.42 0.66
CA VAL A 117 -4.21 -10.24 0.30
C VAL A 117 -5.04 -10.25 1.55
N THR A 118 -5.90 -9.24 1.73
CA THR A 118 -6.69 -9.12 2.96
C THR A 118 -7.97 -8.32 2.78
N PHE A 119 -8.91 -8.53 3.71
CA PHE A 119 -10.03 -7.63 3.95
C PHE A 119 -9.86 -6.85 5.26
N ASN A 120 -9.33 -7.49 6.27
CA ASN A 120 -9.31 -6.98 7.66
C ASN A 120 -7.95 -7.09 8.36
N GLY A 121 -6.88 -7.40 7.61
CA GLY A 121 -5.53 -7.60 8.13
C GLY A 121 -5.11 -9.06 8.29
N ASP A 122 -6.05 -10.02 8.26
CA ASP A 122 -5.72 -11.43 8.19
C ASP A 122 -5.27 -11.79 6.76
N GLU A 123 -4.27 -12.67 6.63
CA GLU A 123 -3.83 -13.17 5.32
C GLU A 123 -4.90 -14.08 4.72
N CYS A 124 -5.37 -13.75 3.52
CA CYS A 124 -6.43 -14.48 2.82
C CYS A 124 -5.93 -15.47 1.78
N HIS A 125 -4.62 -15.54 1.53
CA HIS A 125 -3.99 -16.42 0.53
C HIS A 125 -3.11 -17.48 1.20
N ASN A 126 -3.61 -18.17 2.21
CA ASN A 126 -2.84 -19.03 3.11
C ASN A 126 -2.19 -20.23 2.43
N GLU A 127 -2.77 -20.74 1.34
CA GLU A 127 -2.32 -21.95 0.66
C GLU A 127 -1.46 -21.65 -0.58
N TRP A 128 -1.35 -20.39 -0.97
CA TRP A 128 -0.55 -20.00 -2.11
C TRP A 128 0.89 -19.69 -1.66
N GLU A 129 1.84 -20.46 -2.19
CA GLU A 129 3.26 -20.42 -1.82
C GLU A 129 3.86 -19.00 -1.94
N ILE A 130 3.50 -18.27 -2.97
CA ILE A 130 3.95 -16.90 -3.22
C ILE A 130 3.65 -15.94 -2.06
N THR A 131 2.63 -16.23 -1.25
CA THR A 131 2.30 -15.47 -0.04
C THR A 131 3.45 -15.42 0.95
N PHE A 132 4.28 -16.48 0.98
CA PHE A 132 5.44 -16.59 1.87
C PHE A 132 6.73 -16.07 1.22
N GLU A 133 6.75 -15.90 -0.08
CA GLU A 133 7.92 -15.50 -0.86
C GLU A 133 7.94 -14.01 -1.18
N GLU A 134 6.79 -13.38 -1.43
CA GLU A 134 6.65 -11.94 -1.71
C GLU A 134 6.70 -11.07 -0.44
N ILE A 135 7.75 -11.20 0.33
CA ILE A 135 7.90 -10.48 1.61
C ILE A 135 8.31 -9.01 1.44
N HIS A 136 8.65 -8.59 0.24
CA HIS A 136 8.93 -7.18 -0.10
C HIS A 136 7.77 -6.24 0.21
N ARG A 137 6.54 -6.75 0.26
CA ARG A 137 5.32 -6.00 0.63
C ARG A 137 5.42 -5.27 1.97
N ASN A 138 6.20 -5.80 2.92
CA ASN A 138 6.47 -5.12 4.18
C ASN A 138 7.21 -3.78 3.98
N ASN A 139 8.22 -3.77 3.12
CA ASN A 139 9.04 -2.58 2.91
C ASN A 139 8.29 -1.46 2.19
N ILE A 140 7.34 -1.80 1.35
CA ILE A 140 6.56 -0.81 0.62
C ILE A 140 5.76 0.08 1.57
N ILE A 141 5.20 -0.47 2.65
CA ILE A 141 4.49 0.31 3.67
C ILE A 141 5.44 1.32 4.34
N VAL A 142 6.65 0.90 4.66
CA VAL A 142 7.68 1.79 5.23
C VAL A 142 8.09 2.86 4.22
N HIS A 143 8.33 2.46 2.98
CA HIS A 143 8.70 3.37 1.89
C HIS A 143 7.66 4.48 1.73
N GLU A 144 6.39 4.13 1.57
CA GLU A 144 5.32 5.10 1.37
C GLU A 144 5.05 5.97 2.61
N THR A 145 5.26 5.42 3.80
CA THR A 145 5.22 6.22 5.04
C THR A 145 6.29 7.31 5.03
N VAL A 146 7.51 6.98 4.62
CA VAL A 146 8.61 7.94 4.48
C VAL A 146 8.32 8.96 3.38
N GLN A 147 7.83 8.52 2.22
CA GLN A 147 7.43 9.41 1.13
C GLN A 147 6.35 10.40 1.57
N TYR A 148 5.31 9.91 2.24
CA TYR A 148 4.25 10.77 2.79
C TYR A 148 4.83 11.88 3.68
N VAL A 149 5.68 11.53 4.63
CA VAL A 149 6.26 12.51 5.55
C VAL A 149 7.20 13.47 4.84
N THR A 150 8.01 12.96 3.91
CA THR A 150 8.94 13.79 3.12
C THR A 150 8.21 14.83 2.29
N MET A 151 7.12 14.43 1.63
CA MET A 151 6.38 15.32 0.73
C MET A 151 5.43 16.27 1.46
N THR A 152 4.85 15.83 2.58
CA THR A 152 3.85 16.64 3.31
C THR A 152 4.44 17.47 4.43
N GLY A 153 5.63 17.14 4.93
CA GLY A 153 6.23 17.72 6.12
C GLY A 153 5.57 17.28 7.44
N HIS A 154 4.64 16.31 7.43
CA HIS A 154 3.92 15.83 8.62
C HIS A 154 4.78 14.87 9.46
N THR A 155 5.86 15.35 10.02
CA THR A 155 6.83 14.54 10.79
C THR A 155 6.21 13.85 12.02
N ASP A 156 5.18 14.43 12.62
CA ASP A 156 4.45 13.83 13.74
C ASP A 156 3.74 12.53 13.37
N PHE A 157 3.47 12.28 12.09
CA PHE A 157 2.93 11.00 11.62
C PHE A 157 3.87 9.83 11.94
N ILE A 158 5.18 10.03 11.80
CA ILE A 158 6.17 9.01 12.19
C ILE A 158 6.05 8.70 13.67
N ALA A 159 6.03 9.72 14.53
CA ALA A 159 5.99 9.53 15.98
C ALA A 159 4.70 8.84 16.46
N ARG A 160 3.57 9.12 15.81
CA ARG A 160 2.25 8.61 16.23
C ARG A 160 1.92 7.22 15.66
N TYR A 161 2.37 6.92 14.45
CA TYR A 161 1.93 5.74 13.69
C TYR A 161 3.10 5.02 13.02
N GLY A 162 3.96 5.75 12.30
CA GLY A 162 4.97 5.16 11.43
C GLY A 162 6.04 4.39 12.19
N LEU A 163 6.50 4.90 13.33
CA LEU A 163 7.61 4.32 14.09
C LEU A 163 7.29 2.90 14.57
N GLU A 164 6.08 2.66 15.06
CA GLU A 164 5.66 1.35 15.53
C GLU A 164 5.66 0.32 14.39
N ILE A 165 5.13 0.68 13.22
CA ILE A 165 5.18 -0.13 12.01
C ILE A 165 6.63 -0.43 11.61
N MET A 166 7.47 0.60 11.54
CA MET A 166 8.87 0.48 11.11
C MET A 166 9.66 -0.44 12.04
N ILE A 167 9.48 -0.34 13.34
CA ILE A 167 10.14 -1.21 14.32
C ILE A 167 9.68 -2.66 14.14
N ALA A 168 8.38 -2.90 14.02
CA ALA A 168 7.84 -4.24 13.87
C ALA A 168 8.29 -4.91 12.55
N ILE A 169 8.31 -4.16 11.46
CA ILE A 169 8.84 -4.64 10.17
C ILE A 169 10.36 -4.86 10.23
N SER A 170 11.11 -3.99 10.90
CA SER A 170 12.57 -4.18 11.08
C SER A 170 12.88 -5.45 11.87
N ARG A 171 12.08 -5.78 12.89
CA ARG A 171 12.21 -7.03 13.65
C ARG A 171 11.93 -8.27 12.81
N PHE A 172 10.98 -8.19 11.88
CA PHE A 172 10.77 -9.24 10.90
C PHE A 172 11.99 -9.45 10.02
N TRP A 173 12.55 -8.40 9.45
CA TRP A 173 13.74 -8.50 8.60
C TRP A 173 14.96 -9.00 9.34
N ALA A 174 15.18 -8.56 10.58
CA ALA A 174 16.27 -9.04 11.42
C ALA A 174 16.24 -10.57 11.65
N GLN A 175 15.04 -11.15 11.68
CA GLN A 175 14.84 -12.60 11.83
C GLN A 175 14.81 -13.36 10.48
N ARG A 176 14.55 -12.64 9.38
CA ARG A 176 14.39 -13.25 8.06
C ARG A 176 15.70 -13.43 7.30
N VAL A 177 16.71 -12.65 7.63
CA VAL A 177 18.03 -12.74 7.00
C VAL A 177 18.85 -13.85 7.60
N SER A 178 19.71 -14.47 6.78
CA SER A 178 20.68 -15.49 7.21
C SER A 178 22.08 -15.11 6.76
N PHE A 179 23.09 -15.37 7.59
CA PHE A 179 24.47 -15.14 7.18
C PHE A 179 25.00 -16.30 6.34
N SER A 180 25.44 -16.01 5.13
CA SER A 180 26.05 -16.99 4.22
C SER A 180 27.55 -17.01 4.40
N GLN A 181 28.10 -18.08 4.97
CA GLN A 181 29.54 -18.26 5.11
C GLN A 181 30.30 -18.25 3.77
N PRO A 182 29.80 -18.96 2.72
CA PRO A 182 30.48 -18.92 1.41
C PRO A 182 30.50 -17.54 0.76
N LYS A 183 29.44 -16.74 0.95
CA LYS A 183 29.32 -15.40 0.38
C LYS A 183 29.85 -14.30 1.30
N GLN A 184 30.17 -14.60 2.56
CA GLN A 184 30.58 -13.66 3.61
C GLN A 184 29.64 -12.45 3.73
N LYS A 185 28.32 -12.68 3.64
CA LYS A 185 27.29 -11.63 3.73
C LYS A 185 25.92 -12.18 4.15
N TYR A 186 25.07 -11.31 4.61
CA TYR A 186 23.66 -11.64 4.83
C TYR A 186 22.93 -11.85 3.51
N VAL A 187 22.06 -12.83 3.49
CA VAL A 187 21.23 -13.21 2.33
C VAL A 187 19.79 -13.43 2.79
N ILE A 188 18.88 -13.28 1.85
CA ILE A 188 17.47 -13.68 2.00
C ILE A 188 17.24 -14.78 0.96
N LEU A 189 16.81 -15.95 1.42
CA LEU A 189 16.58 -17.12 0.57
C LEU A 189 15.08 -17.42 0.46
N GLY A 190 14.65 -18.08 -0.62
CA GLY A 190 13.25 -18.45 -0.83
C GLY A 190 12.36 -17.22 -0.88
N VAL A 191 12.65 -16.31 -1.80
CA VAL A 191 11.87 -15.11 -2.04
C VAL A 191 11.70 -14.92 -3.54
N THR A 192 10.56 -14.35 -3.92
CA THR A 192 10.29 -13.88 -5.27
C THR A 192 10.07 -12.37 -5.26
N GLY A 193 10.27 -11.73 -6.39
CA GLY A 193 10.01 -10.32 -6.57
C GLY A 193 8.56 -10.05 -7.03
N PRO A 194 8.23 -8.79 -7.32
CA PRO A 194 6.88 -8.41 -7.76
C PRO A 194 6.53 -8.87 -9.17
N ASN A 195 7.49 -9.36 -9.93
CA ASN A 195 7.29 -9.97 -11.25
C ASN A 195 7.48 -11.47 -11.10
N GLU A 196 6.39 -12.18 -11.13
CA GLU A 196 6.31 -13.63 -11.05
C GLU A 196 6.72 -14.32 -12.35
#